data_dbb924fe4eb432e917327336ca8d855d
#
_entry.id   dbb924fe4eb432e917327336ca8d855d
#
_cell.length_a   1.000
_cell.length_b   1.000
_cell.length_c   1.000
_cell.angle_alpha   90.00
_cell.angle_beta   90.00
_cell.angle_gamma   90.00
#
_symmetry.space_group_name_H-M   'P 1'
#
loop_
_entity.id
_entity.type
_entity.pdbx_description
1 polymer ?
#
loop_
_entity_poly.entity_id
_entity_poly.type
_entity_poly.pdbx_seq_one_letter_code
_entity_poly.pdbx_strand_id
1 'polypeptide(L)'
;MHRRKLLVSALGAAAALGLTLTACDSGGDQPAAVVSGGTAAKPIVTLDSPMEKPDLTLTDTDGKSYDLLEKTKGHPTLIYFGYTNCPDVCPTTMANIAVAVKQLPAAERSDLRVVFVTSDPERDTPAQLKKWLGGINTDFIGLTGPFKKIQQAARSVNIGIEAPVKKKNGDVVSTHGAQVLLSSPKDDKIHWMGLQEATADNYTTALPKIIKGQNP
;
A
#
# COMPACT_ATOMS: atom_id res chain seq x y z
N MET A 1 36.85 -35.31 71.43
CA MET A 1 37.51 -34.77 72.66
C MET A 1 37.43 -33.27 72.65
N HIS A 2 36.75 -32.77 73.64
CA HIS A 2 37.02 -31.59 74.51
C HIS A 2 37.03 -30.21 73.77
N ARG A 3 36.16 -29.42 74.05
CA ARG A 3 35.70 -28.53 75.18
C ARG A 3 35.93 -27.07 74.86
N ARG A 4 34.85 -26.34 74.86
CA ARG A 4 34.37 -25.36 75.89
C ARG A 4 34.83 -23.88 75.62
N LYS A 5 33.81 -23.05 75.47
CA LYS A 5 33.31 -22.01 76.43
C LYS A 5 34.11 -20.70 76.29
N LEU A 6 33.65 -19.53 76.43
CA LEU A 6 32.50 -18.81 77.00
C LEU A 6 32.62 -17.32 76.66
N LEU A 7 31.51 -16.69 76.50
CA LEU A 7 31.06 -15.40 77.00
C LEU A 7 32.06 -14.23 77.14
N VAL A 8 31.71 -13.04 76.78
CA VAL A 8 31.03 -12.03 77.62
C VAL A 8 30.89 -10.70 76.83
N SER A 9 29.76 -10.10 77.06
CA SER A 9 29.24 -8.79 76.69
C SER A 9 30.18 -7.61 76.88
N ALA A 10 29.99 -6.55 76.08
CA ALA A 10 29.94 -5.19 76.64
C ALA A 10 29.27 -4.22 75.62
N LEU A 11 28.35 -3.43 76.15
CA LEU A 11 27.69 -2.29 75.49
C LEU A 11 28.66 -1.21 75.08
N GLY A 12 28.36 -0.54 73.99
CA GLY A 12 29.01 0.71 73.59
C GLY A 12 28.18 1.40 72.52
N ALA A 13 27.37 2.34 72.92
CA ALA A 13 26.62 3.24 72.02
C ALA A 13 27.59 4.28 71.43
N ALA A 14 27.57 4.44 70.13
CA ALA A 14 28.05 5.66 69.48
C ALA A 14 27.31 5.89 68.18
N ALA A 15 26.63 7.01 68.08
CA ALA A 15 26.00 7.54 66.90
C ALA A 15 27.00 7.89 65.83
N ALA A 16 26.75 7.52 64.58
CA ALA A 16 27.43 8.10 63.47
C ALA A 16 26.55 8.05 62.19
N LEU A 17 26.41 9.18 61.61
CA LEU A 17 25.83 9.62 60.37
C LEU A 17 25.67 8.54 59.31
N GLY A 18 24.45 8.37 58.84
CA GLY A 18 24.12 7.60 57.64
C GLY A 18 24.49 8.35 56.39
N LEU A 19 25.41 7.80 55.62
CA LEU A 19 25.46 8.03 54.16
C LEU A 19 24.65 6.91 53.52
N THR A 20 23.44 7.23 53.06
CA THR A 20 22.71 6.35 52.16
C THR A 20 23.29 6.44 50.75
N LEU A 21 24.11 5.48 50.39
CA LEU A 21 24.41 5.21 48.98
C LEU A 21 23.16 4.58 48.40
N THR A 22 22.42 5.35 47.61
CA THR A 22 21.39 4.81 46.71
C THR A 22 22.11 4.04 45.63
N ALA A 23 22.19 2.73 45.75
CA ALA A 23 22.50 1.84 44.64
C ALA A 23 21.38 1.98 43.60
N CYS A 24 21.71 2.47 42.41
CA CYS A 24 20.88 2.33 41.25
C CYS A 24 20.84 0.85 40.87
N ASP A 25 19.79 0.19 41.29
CA ASP A 25 19.40 -1.12 40.79
C ASP A 25 18.80 -0.90 39.38
N SER A 26 19.60 -1.06 38.38
CA SER A 26 19.18 -1.08 36.96
C SER A 26 18.96 -2.54 36.54
N GLY A 27 17.84 -3.07 36.95
CA GLY A 27 17.43 -4.44 36.60
C GLY A 27 15.93 -4.61 36.72
N GLY A 28 15.17 -3.66 36.17
CA GLY A 28 13.73 -3.83 35.97
C GLY A 28 13.48 -4.17 34.52
N ASP A 29 13.14 -5.41 34.21
CA ASP A 29 12.36 -5.78 33.04
C ASP A 29 11.07 -4.95 33.04
N GLN A 30 11.12 -3.74 32.50
CA GLN A 30 9.91 -3.05 32.12
C GLN A 30 9.42 -3.74 30.83
N PRO A 31 8.25 -4.35 30.84
CA PRO A 31 7.66 -4.78 29.58
C PRO A 31 7.60 -3.55 28.67
N ALA A 32 8.15 -3.68 27.46
CA ALA A 32 8.07 -2.66 26.44
C ALA A 32 6.65 -2.12 26.44
N ALA A 33 6.49 -0.81 26.59
CA ALA A 33 5.19 -0.17 26.60
C ALA A 33 4.44 -0.67 25.38
N VAL A 34 3.41 -1.48 25.61
CA VAL A 34 2.44 -1.81 24.59
C VAL A 34 1.79 -0.47 24.25
N VAL A 35 2.13 0.10 23.12
CA VAL A 35 1.42 1.25 22.56
C VAL A 35 0.03 0.74 22.19
N SER A 36 -0.82 0.65 23.20
CA SER A 36 -2.23 0.37 23.05
C SER A 36 -2.87 1.62 22.50
N GLY A 37 -3.34 1.55 21.25
CA GLY A 37 -4.33 2.49 20.75
C GLY A 37 -3.94 3.47 19.64
N GLY A 38 -2.98 3.16 18.79
CA GLY A 38 -3.05 3.68 17.43
C GLY A 38 -4.16 2.89 16.72
N THR A 39 -5.27 3.52 16.36
CA THR A 39 -6.16 2.97 15.34
C THR A 39 -5.29 2.70 14.13
N ALA A 40 -5.06 1.42 13.82
CA ALA A 40 -4.32 1.05 12.62
C ALA A 40 -4.95 1.82 11.44
N ALA A 41 -4.15 2.62 10.75
CA ALA A 41 -4.64 3.39 9.61
C ALA A 41 -5.38 2.43 8.69
N LYS A 42 -6.62 2.76 8.32
CA LYS A 42 -7.38 1.89 7.41
C LYS A 42 -6.60 1.80 6.10
N PRO A 43 -6.29 0.60 5.59
CA PRO A 43 -5.49 0.46 4.37
C PRO A 43 -6.19 0.99 3.11
N ILE A 44 -7.52 1.22 3.18
CA ILE A 44 -8.28 1.96 2.18
C ILE A 44 -8.86 3.19 2.86
N VAL A 45 -8.35 4.35 2.47
CA VAL A 45 -8.70 5.65 3.07
C VAL A 45 -9.67 6.41 2.18
N THR A 46 -10.55 7.19 2.80
CA THR A 46 -11.39 8.18 2.12
C THR A 46 -10.61 9.49 2.04
N LEU A 47 -10.60 10.11 0.86
CA LEU A 47 -9.96 11.41 0.66
C LEU A 47 -10.83 12.53 1.21
N ASP A 48 -10.24 13.51 1.85
CA ASP A 48 -10.95 14.69 2.37
C ASP A 48 -11.57 15.51 1.23
N SER A 49 -10.90 15.54 0.08
CA SER A 49 -11.39 16.16 -1.15
C SER A 49 -11.23 15.21 -2.31
N PRO A 50 -12.32 14.87 -3.04
CA PRO A 50 -12.23 14.02 -4.23
C PRO A 50 -11.35 14.66 -5.31
N MET A 51 -10.61 13.83 -6.04
CA MET A 51 -9.79 14.25 -7.17
C MET A 51 -10.46 13.86 -8.50
N GLU A 52 -10.22 14.65 -9.54
CA GLU A 52 -10.60 14.24 -10.90
C GLU A 52 -9.78 13.03 -11.36
N LYS A 53 -10.39 12.13 -12.14
CA LYS A 53 -9.62 11.10 -12.86
C LYS A 53 -8.65 11.79 -13.84
N PRO A 54 -7.44 11.26 -14.06
CA PRO A 54 -6.50 11.89 -14.99
C PRO A 54 -7.04 11.86 -16.43
N ASP A 55 -6.94 12.98 -17.13
CA ASP A 55 -7.19 13.04 -18.57
C ASP A 55 -6.03 12.36 -19.30
N LEU A 56 -6.27 11.14 -19.76
CA LEU A 56 -5.22 10.26 -20.27
C LEU A 56 -5.72 9.36 -21.37
N THR A 57 -5.20 9.58 -22.57
CA THR A 57 -5.38 8.69 -23.73
C THR A 57 -4.08 7.97 -24.03
N LEU A 58 -4.09 6.64 -23.92
CA LEU A 58 -2.94 5.75 -24.15
C LEU A 58 -3.33 4.59 -25.08
N THR A 59 -2.40 3.65 -25.26
CA THR A 59 -2.61 2.41 -26.01
C THR A 59 -2.92 1.26 -25.06
N ASP A 60 -3.97 0.51 -25.31
CA ASP A 60 -4.34 -0.67 -24.56
C ASP A 60 -3.57 -1.94 -24.99
N THR A 61 -3.86 -3.06 -24.32
CA THR A 61 -3.22 -4.36 -24.60
C THR A 61 -3.55 -4.95 -25.97
N ASP A 62 -4.56 -4.43 -26.67
CA ASP A 62 -4.92 -4.82 -28.03
C ASP A 62 -4.34 -3.86 -29.10
N GLY A 63 -3.52 -2.89 -28.68
CA GLY A 63 -2.91 -1.89 -29.55
C GLY A 63 -3.88 -0.78 -29.98
N LYS A 64 -5.04 -0.66 -29.32
CA LYS A 64 -6.05 0.34 -29.61
C LYS A 64 -5.91 1.56 -28.72
N SER A 65 -6.39 2.70 -29.20
CA SER A 65 -6.49 3.92 -28.38
C SER A 65 -7.52 3.73 -27.28
N TYR A 66 -7.14 4.05 -26.05
CA TYR A 66 -7.97 3.99 -24.86
C TYR A 66 -7.99 5.35 -24.17
N ASP A 67 -9.11 6.02 -24.24
CA ASP A 67 -9.39 7.24 -23.48
C ASP A 67 -9.93 6.84 -22.10
N LEU A 68 -9.16 7.16 -21.04
CA LEU A 68 -9.49 6.74 -19.68
C LEU A 68 -10.81 7.34 -19.21
N LEU A 69 -11.04 8.64 -19.46
CA LEU A 69 -12.24 9.31 -18.99
C LEU A 69 -13.48 8.78 -19.71
N GLU A 70 -13.43 8.63 -21.04
CA GLU A 70 -14.54 8.13 -21.84
C GLU A 70 -14.88 6.68 -21.47
N LYS A 71 -13.86 5.80 -21.43
CA LYS A 71 -14.04 4.35 -21.23
C LYS A 71 -14.39 3.94 -19.80
N THR A 72 -14.19 4.84 -18.83
CA THR A 72 -14.51 4.59 -17.41
C THR A 72 -15.65 5.47 -16.89
N LYS A 73 -16.29 6.24 -17.75
CA LYS A 73 -17.40 7.13 -17.37
C LYS A 73 -18.59 6.34 -16.81
N GLY A 74 -19.00 6.71 -15.60
CA GLY A 74 -20.11 6.05 -14.89
C GLY A 74 -19.78 4.67 -14.34
N HIS A 75 -18.53 4.21 -14.47
CA HIS A 75 -18.06 2.94 -13.92
C HIS A 75 -17.18 3.12 -12.68
N PRO A 76 -17.40 2.32 -11.63
CA PRO A 76 -16.44 2.25 -10.53
C PRO A 76 -15.08 1.82 -11.10
N THR A 77 -14.03 2.58 -10.79
CA THR A 77 -12.72 2.37 -11.45
C THR A 77 -11.58 2.34 -10.43
N LEU A 78 -10.72 1.34 -10.53
CA LEU A 78 -9.44 1.28 -9.87
C LEU A 78 -8.34 1.66 -10.86
N ILE A 79 -7.45 2.58 -10.48
CA ILE A 79 -6.31 3.00 -11.30
C ILE A 79 -5.04 2.76 -10.50
N TYR A 80 -4.10 2.04 -11.09
CA TYR A 80 -2.81 1.75 -10.48
C TYR A 80 -1.67 2.05 -11.45
N PHE A 81 -0.68 2.84 -11.00
CA PHE A 81 0.53 3.14 -11.75
C PHE A 81 1.65 2.21 -11.31
N GLY A 82 2.07 1.30 -12.17
CA GLY A 82 3.07 0.28 -11.86
C GLY A 82 3.87 -0.17 -13.07
N TYR A 83 4.64 -1.26 -12.95
CA TYR A 83 5.37 -1.84 -14.08
C TYR A 83 5.48 -3.37 -13.93
N THR A 84 5.53 -4.10 -15.07
CA THR A 84 5.45 -5.58 -15.06
C THR A 84 6.70 -6.23 -14.46
N ASN A 85 7.85 -5.58 -14.55
CA ASN A 85 9.12 -6.08 -14.00
C ASN A 85 9.33 -5.70 -12.52
N CYS A 86 8.31 -5.19 -11.83
CA CYS A 86 8.35 -4.95 -10.40
C CYS A 86 8.46 -6.30 -9.66
N PRO A 87 9.47 -6.46 -8.77
CA PRO A 87 9.73 -7.77 -8.17
C PRO A 87 8.73 -8.17 -7.07
N ASP A 88 7.96 -7.21 -6.50
CA ASP A 88 7.20 -7.45 -5.27
C ASP A 88 5.86 -6.70 -5.24
N VAL A 89 5.87 -5.38 -5.15
CA VAL A 89 4.67 -4.58 -4.83
C VAL A 89 3.59 -4.69 -5.91
N CYS A 90 3.94 -4.52 -7.20
CA CYS A 90 2.95 -4.51 -8.29
C CYS A 90 2.22 -5.84 -8.44
N PRO A 91 2.91 -7.01 -8.50
CA PRO A 91 2.20 -8.28 -8.60
C PRO A 91 1.35 -8.57 -7.36
N THR A 92 1.84 -8.24 -6.15
CA THR A 92 1.09 -8.42 -4.91
C THR A 92 -0.18 -7.56 -4.89
N THR A 93 -0.08 -6.28 -5.23
CA THR A 93 -1.23 -5.36 -5.28
C THR A 93 -2.28 -5.85 -6.28
N MET A 94 -1.87 -6.19 -7.51
CA MET A 94 -2.79 -6.64 -8.54
C MET A 94 -3.42 -8.00 -8.21
N ALA A 95 -2.69 -8.92 -7.58
CA ALA A 95 -3.22 -10.18 -7.10
C ALA A 95 -4.25 -9.98 -5.97
N ASN A 96 -4.00 -9.09 -5.01
CA ASN A 96 -4.95 -8.76 -3.96
C ASN A 96 -6.27 -8.21 -4.53
N ILE A 97 -6.17 -7.30 -5.52
CA ILE A 97 -7.35 -6.79 -6.23
C ILE A 97 -8.07 -7.93 -6.96
N ALA A 98 -7.36 -8.79 -7.67
CA ALA A 98 -7.96 -9.90 -8.41
C ALA A 98 -8.73 -10.87 -7.51
N VAL A 99 -8.18 -11.20 -6.33
CA VAL A 99 -8.87 -12.03 -5.32
C VAL A 99 -10.18 -11.38 -4.88
N ALA A 100 -10.18 -10.09 -4.59
CA ALA A 100 -11.38 -9.36 -4.18
C ALA A 100 -12.42 -9.26 -5.31
N VAL A 101 -11.97 -8.94 -6.53
CA VAL A 101 -12.84 -8.86 -7.72
C VAL A 101 -13.53 -10.19 -8.01
N LYS A 102 -12.82 -11.31 -7.84
CA LYS A 102 -13.39 -12.65 -8.04
C LYS A 102 -14.57 -12.96 -7.10
N GLN A 103 -14.60 -12.34 -5.92
CA GLN A 103 -15.65 -12.54 -4.92
C GLN A 103 -16.90 -11.68 -5.19
N LEU A 104 -16.82 -10.69 -6.06
CA LEU A 104 -17.96 -9.85 -6.44
C LEU A 104 -19.02 -10.64 -7.23
N PRO A 105 -20.32 -10.31 -7.08
CA PRO A 105 -21.35 -10.77 -7.99
C PRO A 105 -21.01 -10.45 -9.45
N ALA A 106 -21.42 -11.31 -10.37
CA ALA A 106 -21.07 -11.18 -11.80
C ALA A 106 -21.41 -9.78 -12.38
N ALA A 107 -22.56 -9.22 -12.02
CA ALA A 107 -22.98 -7.90 -12.48
C ALA A 107 -22.05 -6.78 -11.96
N GLU A 108 -21.68 -6.81 -10.68
CA GLU A 108 -20.76 -5.84 -10.08
C GLU A 108 -19.35 -5.99 -10.66
N ARG A 109 -18.91 -7.22 -10.91
CA ARG A 109 -17.61 -7.50 -11.53
C ARG A 109 -17.53 -7.00 -12.97
N SER A 110 -18.60 -7.17 -13.77
CA SER A 110 -18.64 -6.70 -15.16
C SER A 110 -18.72 -5.18 -15.28
N ASP A 111 -19.19 -4.49 -14.25
CA ASP A 111 -19.28 -3.03 -14.21
C ASP A 111 -17.96 -2.38 -13.75
N LEU A 112 -17.18 -3.07 -12.92
CA LEU A 112 -15.91 -2.57 -12.39
C LEU A 112 -14.83 -2.47 -13.48
N ARG A 113 -14.07 -1.39 -13.47
CA ARG A 113 -12.88 -1.20 -14.32
C ARG A 113 -11.63 -1.24 -13.43
N VAL A 114 -10.69 -2.12 -13.76
CA VAL A 114 -9.37 -2.16 -13.12
C VAL A 114 -8.34 -1.82 -14.18
N VAL A 115 -7.72 -0.66 -14.04
CA VAL A 115 -6.80 -0.07 -15.02
C VAL A 115 -5.39 -0.03 -14.44
N PHE A 116 -4.48 -0.75 -15.09
CA PHE A 116 -3.05 -0.72 -14.82
C PHE A 116 -2.38 0.19 -15.86
N VAL A 117 -1.75 1.27 -15.41
CA VAL A 117 -0.99 2.20 -16.26
C VAL A 117 0.49 1.96 -16.03
N THR A 118 1.24 1.59 -17.07
CA THR A 118 2.66 1.32 -16.88
C THR A 118 3.48 2.57 -16.61
N SER A 119 4.42 2.48 -15.66
CA SER A 119 5.47 3.48 -15.44
C SER A 119 6.77 3.15 -16.18
N ASP A 120 6.78 2.07 -17.00
CA ASP A 120 7.94 1.60 -17.74
C ASP A 120 7.56 1.21 -19.18
N PRO A 121 7.09 2.18 -19.99
CA PRO A 121 6.52 1.90 -21.30
C PRO A 121 7.53 1.35 -22.31
N GLU A 122 8.83 1.49 -22.07
CA GLU A 122 9.86 0.92 -22.95
C GLU A 122 9.89 -0.61 -22.90
N ARG A 123 9.70 -1.18 -21.70
CA ARG A 123 9.65 -2.63 -21.49
C ARG A 123 8.22 -3.19 -21.52
N ASP A 124 7.26 -2.41 -21.06
CA ASP A 124 5.87 -2.81 -20.94
C ASP A 124 5.09 -2.48 -22.23
N THR A 125 5.40 -3.20 -23.31
CA THR A 125 4.64 -3.14 -24.56
C THR A 125 3.21 -3.65 -24.36
N PRO A 126 2.26 -3.37 -25.28
CA PRO A 126 0.91 -3.94 -25.23
C PRO A 126 0.90 -5.47 -25.03
N ALA A 127 1.74 -6.18 -25.76
CA ALA A 127 1.86 -7.63 -25.68
C ALA A 127 2.39 -8.10 -24.30
N GLN A 128 3.38 -7.39 -23.74
CA GLN A 128 3.92 -7.70 -22.42
C GLN A 128 2.86 -7.46 -21.32
N LEU A 129 2.15 -6.34 -21.38
CA LEU A 129 1.04 -6.03 -20.46
C LEU A 129 -0.06 -7.09 -20.56
N LYS A 130 -0.46 -7.46 -21.78
CA LYS A 130 -1.47 -8.51 -22.01
C LYS A 130 -1.07 -9.84 -21.38
N LYS A 131 0.18 -10.26 -21.58
CA LYS A 131 0.71 -11.49 -21.01
C LYS A 131 0.72 -11.45 -19.49
N TRP A 132 1.22 -10.36 -18.91
CA TRP A 132 1.36 -10.21 -17.46
C TRP A 132 0.02 -10.13 -16.75
N LEU A 133 -0.89 -9.26 -17.21
CA LEU A 133 -2.24 -9.12 -16.65
C LEU A 133 -3.06 -10.39 -16.85
N GLY A 134 -2.90 -11.06 -18.01
CA GLY A 134 -3.59 -12.33 -18.29
C GLY A 134 -3.24 -13.46 -17.29
N GLY A 135 -2.06 -13.41 -16.70
CA GLY A 135 -1.68 -14.30 -15.59
C GLY A 135 -2.33 -13.95 -14.25
N ILE A 136 -2.93 -12.77 -14.13
CA ILE A 136 -3.57 -12.28 -12.90
C ILE A 136 -5.11 -12.27 -13.07
N ASN A 137 -5.59 -11.51 -14.04
CA ASN A 137 -7.01 -11.44 -14.41
C ASN A 137 -7.12 -10.87 -15.84
N THR A 138 -7.79 -11.61 -16.73
CA THR A 138 -7.95 -11.26 -18.15
C THR A 138 -8.81 -10.03 -18.40
N ASP A 139 -9.67 -9.64 -17.43
CA ASP A 139 -10.54 -8.48 -17.53
C ASP A 139 -9.86 -7.17 -17.13
N PHE A 140 -8.63 -7.23 -16.61
CA PHE A 140 -7.88 -6.05 -16.23
C PHE A 140 -7.31 -5.34 -17.48
N ILE A 141 -7.40 -4.02 -17.46
CA ILE A 141 -7.03 -3.15 -18.58
C ILE A 141 -5.59 -2.67 -18.37
N GLY A 142 -4.70 -2.98 -19.31
CA GLY A 142 -3.33 -2.50 -19.31
C GLY A 142 -3.15 -1.35 -20.29
N LEU A 143 -2.52 -0.25 -19.85
CA LEU A 143 -2.29 0.94 -20.68
C LEU A 143 -0.80 1.26 -20.74
N THR A 144 -0.30 1.54 -21.95
CA THR A 144 1.08 1.96 -22.22
C THR A 144 1.10 3.12 -23.24
N GLY A 145 2.19 3.88 -23.25
CA GLY A 145 2.34 5.00 -24.19
C GLY A 145 3.50 5.92 -23.81
N PRO A 146 3.52 7.16 -24.31
CA PRO A 146 4.62 8.10 -24.05
C PRO A 146 4.77 8.38 -22.55
N PHE A 147 5.96 8.10 -21.98
CA PHE A 147 6.25 8.26 -20.55
C PHE A 147 5.84 9.64 -19.99
N LYS A 148 6.12 10.72 -20.73
CA LYS A 148 5.76 12.08 -20.30
C LYS A 148 4.25 12.26 -20.06
N LYS A 149 3.40 11.66 -20.92
CA LYS A 149 1.94 11.68 -20.70
C LYS A 149 1.55 10.91 -19.45
N ILE A 150 2.12 9.73 -19.26
CA ILE A 150 1.89 8.90 -18.09
C ILE A 150 2.32 9.63 -16.81
N GLN A 151 3.50 10.24 -16.81
CA GLN A 151 4.03 11.01 -15.68
C GLN A 151 3.15 12.22 -15.35
N GLN A 152 2.67 12.96 -16.34
CA GLN A 152 1.76 14.09 -16.13
C GLN A 152 0.43 13.63 -15.51
N ALA A 153 -0.13 12.54 -16.03
CA ALA A 153 -1.35 11.94 -15.51
C ALA A 153 -1.18 11.45 -14.06
N ALA A 154 -0.08 10.79 -13.74
CA ALA A 154 0.23 10.36 -12.38
C ALA A 154 0.35 11.56 -11.42
N ARG A 155 1.05 12.63 -11.85
CA ARG A 155 1.20 13.87 -11.04
C ARG A 155 -0.12 14.58 -10.80
N SER A 156 -1.07 14.57 -11.76
CA SER A 156 -2.38 15.20 -11.57
C SER A 156 -3.22 14.57 -10.45
N VAL A 157 -2.88 13.34 -10.07
CA VAL A 157 -3.51 12.59 -8.97
C VAL A 157 -2.55 12.31 -7.80
N ASN A 158 -1.53 13.15 -7.66
CA ASN A 158 -0.52 13.11 -6.59
C ASN A 158 0.31 11.80 -6.53
N ILE A 159 0.46 11.10 -7.64
CA ILE A 159 1.33 9.94 -7.76
C ILE A 159 2.66 10.38 -8.41
N GLY A 160 3.76 10.22 -7.66
CA GLY A 160 5.11 10.48 -8.17
C GLY A 160 5.67 9.26 -8.90
N ILE A 161 5.98 9.42 -10.18
CA ILE A 161 6.75 8.44 -10.95
C ILE A 161 7.89 9.16 -11.69
N GLU A 162 9.06 8.50 -11.75
CA GLU A 162 10.23 9.01 -12.44
C GLU A 162 10.62 8.09 -13.58
N ALA A 163 11.34 8.64 -14.56
CA ALA A 163 11.80 7.86 -15.70
C ALA A 163 12.67 6.68 -15.26
N PRO A 164 12.51 5.51 -15.90
CA PRO A 164 13.35 4.35 -15.63
C PRO A 164 14.84 4.67 -15.72
N VAL A 165 15.62 4.21 -14.75
CA VAL A 165 17.07 4.43 -14.71
C VAL A 165 17.79 3.11 -14.92
N LYS A 166 18.64 3.07 -15.98
CA LYS A 166 19.53 1.94 -16.24
C LYS A 166 20.77 2.02 -15.33
N LYS A 167 20.96 1.03 -14.47
CA LYS A 167 22.13 0.92 -13.60
C LYS A 167 23.37 0.44 -14.39
N LYS A 168 24.57 0.64 -13.83
CA LYS A 168 25.84 0.20 -14.42
C LYS A 168 25.92 -1.31 -14.68
N ASN A 169 25.23 -2.11 -13.87
CA ASN A 169 25.14 -3.57 -14.02
C ASN A 169 24.12 -4.03 -15.06
N GLY A 170 23.45 -3.10 -15.76
CA GLY A 170 22.45 -3.38 -16.78
C GLY A 170 21.01 -3.44 -16.27
N ASP A 171 20.78 -3.48 -14.96
CA ASP A 171 19.44 -3.46 -14.38
C ASP A 171 18.73 -2.14 -14.66
N VAL A 172 17.44 -2.21 -14.91
CA VAL A 172 16.56 -1.04 -15.05
C VAL A 172 15.67 -0.95 -13.82
N VAL A 173 15.76 0.17 -13.11
CA VAL A 173 14.92 0.50 -11.97
C VAL A 173 13.88 1.50 -12.41
N SER A 174 12.62 1.11 -12.30
CA SER A 174 11.46 1.98 -12.51
C SER A 174 10.85 2.35 -11.16
N THR A 175 10.31 3.54 -11.07
CA THR A 175 9.50 3.97 -9.94
C THR A 175 8.03 3.70 -10.23
N HIS A 176 7.23 3.51 -9.20
CA HIS A 176 5.81 3.27 -9.34
C HIS A 176 5.04 3.96 -8.21
N GLY A 177 3.75 4.20 -8.42
CA GLY A 177 2.85 4.50 -7.32
C GLY A 177 2.66 3.27 -6.45
N ALA A 178 2.61 3.48 -5.13
CA ALA A 178 2.26 2.40 -4.20
C ALA A 178 0.75 2.37 -3.90
N GLN A 179 0.03 3.37 -4.36
CA GLN A 179 -1.38 3.59 -4.08
C GLN A 179 -2.26 3.16 -5.25
N VAL A 180 -3.40 2.57 -4.92
CA VAL A 180 -4.50 2.30 -5.85
C VAL A 180 -5.55 3.41 -5.69
N LEU A 181 -5.85 4.11 -6.77
CA LEU A 181 -6.87 5.15 -6.79
C LEU A 181 -8.22 4.52 -7.11
N LEU A 182 -9.26 4.86 -6.34
CA LEU A 182 -10.59 4.27 -6.51
C LEU A 182 -11.61 5.40 -6.75
N SER A 183 -12.29 5.33 -7.90
CA SER A 183 -13.29 6.34 -8.28
C SER A 183 -14.72 5.83 -8.10
N SER A 184 -15.60 6.80 -7.80
CA SER A 184 -17.04 6.58 -7.66
C SER A 184 -17.74 6.63 -9.03
N PRO A 185 -18.69 5.72 -9.32
CA PRO A 185 -19.50 5.80 -10.53
C PRO A 185 -20.52 6.96 -10.52
N LYS A 186 -20.73 7.61 -9.36
CA LYS A 186 -21.76 8.67 -9.20
C LYS A 186 -21.34 10.00 -9.79
N ASP A 187 -20.06 10.31 -9.73
CA ASP A 187 -19.50 11.61 -10.14
C ASP A 187 -18.18 11.50 -10.90
N ASP A 188 -17.75 10.27 -11.17
CA ASP A 188 -16.51 9.95 -11.88
C ASP A 188 -15.22 10.41 -11.19
N LYS A 189 -15.27 10.82 -9.90
CA LYS A 189 -14.13 11.30 -9.14
C LYS A 189 -13.49 10.22 -8.28
N ILE A 190 -12.21 10.40 -7.98
CA ILE A 190 -11.45 9.55 -7.06
C ILE A 190 -11.79 10.00 -5.65
N HIS A 191 -12.45 9.15 -4.89
CA HIS A 191 -12.85 9.38 -3.51
C HIS A 191 -12.01 8.60 -2.50
N TRP A 192 -11.38 7.52 -2.94
CA TRP A 192 -10.67 6.60 -2.05
C TRP A 192 -9.30 6.25 -2.60
N MET A 193 -8.44 5.84 -1.69
CA MET A 193 -7.09 5.42 -2.00
C MET A 193 -6.75 4.15 -1.20
N GLY A 194 -6.41 3.08 -1.91
CA GLY A 194 -5.80 1.89 -1.31
C GLY A 194 -4.31 2.14 -1.11
N LEU A 195 -3.84 2.02 0.12
CA LEU A 195 -2.43 2.17 0.47
C LEU A 195 -1.65 0.88 0.12
N GLN A 196 -0.33 0.94 0.13
CA GLN A 196 0.52 -0.18 -0.26
C GLN A 196 0.27 -1.45 0.56
N GLU A 197 -0.07 -1.30 1.82
CA GLU A 197 -0.38 -2.39 2.75
C GLU A 197 -1.80 -2.97 2.60
N ALA A 198 -2.61 -2.48 1.67
CA ALA A 198 -3.96 -2.99 1.45
C ALA A 198 -3.94 -4.45 0.97
N THR A 199 -4.56 -5.31 1.75
CA THR A 199 -4.66 -6.75 1.50
C THR A 199 -5.89 -7.11 0.65
N ALA A 200 -5.97 -8.35 0.19
CA ALA A 200 -7.16 -8.88 -0.50
C ALA A 200 -8.43 -8.71 0.35
N ASP A 201 -8.36 -8.95 1.67
CA ASP A 201 -9.51 -8.80 2.57
C ASP A 201 -9.99 -7.35 2.68
N ASN A 202 -9.05 -6.38 2.66
CA ASN A 202 -9.40 -4.97 2.64
C ASN A 202 -10.17 -4.59 1.38
N TYR A 203 -9.72 -5.04 0.19
CA TYR A 203 -10.44 -4.83 -1.06
C TYR A 203 -11.77 -5.59 -1.10
N THR A 204 -11.83 -6.83 -0.60
CA THR A 204 -13.06 -7.63 -0.53
C THR A 204 -14.14 -6.93 0.31
N THR A 205 -13.73 -6.30 1.42
CA THR A 205 -14.65 -5.56 2.29
C THR A 205 -15.08 -4.23 1.67
N ALA A 206 -14.18 -3.53 0.99
CA ALA A 206 -14.41 -2.18 0.49
C ALA A 206 -15.14 -2.14 -0.87
N LEU A 207 -14.79 -3.02 -1.81
CA LEU A 207 -15.30 -2.95 -3.19
C LEU A 207 -16.82 -2.97 -3.30
N PRO A 208 -17.59 -3.80 -2.55
CA PRO A 208 -19.06 -3.78 -2.65
C PRO A 208 -19.69 -2.43 -2.29
N LYS A 209 -19.04 -1.64 -1.46
CA LYS A 209 -19.48 -0.28 -1.10
C LYS A 209 -19.03 0.73 -2.14
N ILE A 210 -17.77 0.67 -2.57
CA ILE A 210 -17.19 1.58 -3.56
C ILE A 210 -17.92 1.51 -4.90
N ILE A 211 -18.29 0.30 -5.36
CA ILE A 211 -19.07 0.08 -6.58
C ILE A 211 -20.41 0.81 -6.52
N LYS A 212 -20.99 0.95 -5.34
CA LYS A 212 -22.23 1.72 -5.11
C LYS A 212 -22.00 3.20 -4.83
N GLY A 213 -20.75 3.66 -4.92
CA GLY A 213 -20.34 5.03 -4.57
C GLY A 213 -20.59 5.35 -3.10
N GLN A 214 -20.27 4.43 -2.21
CA GLN A 214 -20.39 4.54 -0.75
C GLN A 214 -19.02 4.42 -0.09
N ASN A 215 -18.82 5.07 1.06
CA ASN A 215 -17.58 4.95 1.83
C ASN A 215 -17.41 3.52 2.38
N PRO A 216 -16.20 2.95 2.25
CA PRO A 216 -15.86 1.62 2.75
C PRO A 216 -15.76 1.53 4.27
#